data_089db68c067f7e45f65fc672491bde4d
#
_entry.id   089db68c067f7e45f65fc672491bde4d
#
_cell.length_a   1.000
_cell.length_b   1.000
_cell.length_c   1.000
_cell.angle_alpha   90.00
_cell.angle_beta   90.00
_cell.angle_gamma   90.00
#
_symmetry.space_group_name_H-M   'P 1'
#
loop_
_entity.id
_entity.type
_entity.pdbx_description
1 polymer ?
#
loop_
_entity_poly.entity_id
_entity_poly.type
_entity_poly.pdbx_seq_one_letter_code
_entity_poly.pdbx_strand_id
1 'polypeptide(L)'
;MAGLTLIEICLLVAIKHIQIIYDSQPFNFEMVFHEFDKFVSTKGKMYKQERPVVMKAWETLIELEIITPVDKGTKIQKEFKLHNLQVFPETILKALDEVPQNVKEWATSSTFA
;
A
#
# COMPACT_ATOMS: atom_id res chain seq x y z
N MET A 1 -4.91 11.03 8.24
CA MET A 1 -3.66 10.31 7.84
C MET A 1 -2.43 11.19 7.95
N ALA A 2 -2.50 12.17 8.81
CA ALA A 2 -1.34 13.01 9.08
C ALA A 2 -0.23 12.16 9.69
N GLY A 3 1.02 12.48 9.35
CA GLY A 3 2.18 11.79 9.90
C GLY A 3 2.68 10.58 9.12
N LEU A 4 2.01 10.20 8.02
CA LEU A 4 2.51 9.12 7.20
C LEU A 4 3.65 9.60 6.29
N THR A 5 4.64 8.73 6.10
CA THR A 5 5.72 9.00 5.14
C THR A 5 5.21 8.79 3.72
N LEU A 6 5.97 9.27 2.73
CA LEU A 6 5.63 9.08 1.33
C LEU A 6 5.55 7.59 0.99
N ILE A 7 6.47 6.76 1.51
CA ILE A 7 6.45 5.32 1.24
C ILE A 7 5.18 4.69 1.80
N GLU A 8 4.75 5.08 2.99
CA GLU A 8 3.52 4.56 3.59
C GLU A 8 2.31 4.95 2.75
N ILE A 9 2.27 6.18 2.26
CA ILE A 9 1.19 6.64 1.39
C ILE A 9 1.19 5.85 0.07
N CYS A 10 2.37 5.61 -0.50
CA CYS A 10 2.48 4.81 -1.73
C CYS A 10 1.97 3.39 -1.51
N LEU A 11 2.25 2.79 -0.35
CA LEU A 11 1.71 1.46 -0.04
C LEU A 11 0.19 1.49 0.04
N LEU A 12 -0.39 2.54 0.61
CA LEU A 12 -1.85 2.67 0.66
C LEU A 12 -2.45 2.80 -0.73
N VAL A 13 -1.79 3.52 -1.64
CA VAL A 13 -2.23 3.62 -3.03
C VAL A 13 -2.19 2.24 -3.70
N ALA A 14 -1.12 1.49 -3.47
CA ALA A 14 -0.99 0.13 -3.99
C ALA A 14 -2.12 -0.77 -3.46
N ILE A 15 -2.42 -0.66 -2.17
CA ILE A 15 -3.51 -1.42 -1.55
C ILE A 15 -4.86 -1.05 -2.21
N LYS A 16 -5.09 0.24 -2.43
CA LYS A 16 -6.31 0.71 -3.07
C LYS A 16 -6.47 0.07 -4.46
N HIS A 17 -5.39 0.02 -5.24
CA HIS A 17 -5.43 -0.61 -6.56
C HIS A 17 -5.73 -2.09 -6.46
N ILE A 18 -5.11 -2.79 -5.52
CA ILE A 18 -5.34 -4.22 -5.30
C ILE A 18 -6.78 -4.48 -4.90
N GLN A 19 -7.35 -3.64 -4.05
CA GLN A 19 -8.74 -3.80 -3.61
C GLN A 19 -9.71 -3.69 -4.79
N ILE A 20 -9.40 -2.86 -5.77
CA ILE A 20 -10.22 -2.73 -6.97
C ILE A 20 -10.05 -3.97 -7.85
N ILE A 21 -8.80 -4.42 -8.05
CA ILE A 21 -8.50 -5.57 -8.93
C ILE A 21 -9.11 -6.86 -8.38
N TYR A 22 -8.99 -7.08 -7.08
CA TYR A 22 -9.41 -8.33 -6.43
C TYR A 22 -10.72 -8.20 -5.64
N ASP A 23 -11.50 -7.18 -5.94
CA ASP A 23 -12.85 -7.01 -5.37
C ASP A 23 -12.85 -7.03 -3.83
N SER A 24 -11.97 -6.22 -3.23
CA SER A 24 -11.87 -6.05 -1.78
C SER A 24 -11.49 -7.30 -1.01
N GLN A 25 -10.82 -8.24 -1.66
CA GLN A 25 -10.30 -9.42 -0.97
C GLN A 25 -9.12 -9.07 -0.07
N PRO A 26 -8.85 -9.87 0.96
CA PRO A 26 -7.65 -9.67 1.77
C PRO A 26 -6.37 -9.74 0.93
N PHE A 27 -5.34 -9.07 1.39
CA PHE A 27 -4.08 -8.94 0.66
C PHE A 27 -2.91 -9.19 1.60
N ASN A 28 -1.76 -9.52 1.01
CA ASN A 28 -0.52 -9.70 1.77
C ASN A 28 0.55 -8.70 1.29
N PHE A 29 1.68 -8.66 2.00
CA PHE A 29 2.78 -7.76 1.65
C PHE A 29 3.30 -7.99 0.22
N GLU A 30 3.43 -9.25 -0.19
CA GLU A 30 3.95 -9.58 -1.52
C GLU A 30 3.11 -8.96 -2.64
N MET A 31 1.79 -9.04 -2.50
CA MET A 31 0.87 -8.44 -3.49
C MET A 31 1.04 -6.93 -3.55
N VAL A 32 1.11 -6.29 -2.39
CA VAL A 32 1.22 -4.83 -2.31
C VAL A 32 2.59 -4.38 -2.79
N PHE A 33 3.64 -5.08 -2.42
CA PHE A 33 4.99 -4.76 -2.87
C PHE A 33 5.11 -4.87 -4.38
N HIS A 34 4.48 -5.87 -4.98
CA HIS A 34 4.48 -6.03 -6.43
C HIS A 34 3.84 -4.82 -7.13
N GLU A 35 2.71 -4.34 -6.63
CA GLU A 35 2.06 -3.14 -7.18
C GLU A 35 2.93 -1.89 -7.01
N PHE A 36 3.53 -1.73 -5.84
CA PHE A 36 4.43 -0.62 -5.58
C PHE A 36 5.65 -0.69 -6.51
N ASP A 37 6.22 -1.87 -6.67
CA ASP A 37 7.40 -2.05 -7.51
C ASP A 37 7.11 -1.74 -8.98
N LYS A 38 5.94 -2.08 -9.47
CA LYS A 38 5.52 -1.73 -10.83
C LYS A 38 5.54 -0.22 -11.04
N PHE A 39 5.02 0.53 -10.08
CA PHE A 39 5.01 1.99 -10.17
C PHE A 39 6.42 2.56 -10.14
N VAL A 40 7.24 2.16 -9.17
CA VAL A 40 8.58 2.74 -9.01
C VAL A 40 9.52 2.32 -10.13
N SER A 41 9.27 1.19 -10.78
CA SER A 41 10.09 0.73 -11.90
C SER A 41 9.79 1.46 -13.19
N THR A 42 8.62 2.09 -13.32
CA THR A 42 8.20 2.75 -14.55
C THR A 42 8.03 4.24 -14.43
N LYS A 43 7.30 4.72 -13.43
CA LYS A 43 6.89 6.12 -13.32
C LYS A 43 7.42 6.83 -12.08
N GLY A 44 7.98 6.10 -11.15
CA GLY A 44 8.41 6.65 -9.87
C GLY A 44 9.78 6.16 -9.45
N LYS A 45 10.74 6.06 -10.38
CA LYS A 45 12.07 5.52 -10.09
C LYS A 45 12.77 6.22 -8.93
N MET A 46 12.49 7.49 -8.72
CA MET A 46 13.07 8.26 -7.63
C MET A 46 12.59 7.80 -6.25
N TYR A 47 11.50 7.03 -6.19
CA TYR A 47 10.94 6.53 -4.94
C TYR A 47 11.30 5.08 -4.67
N LYS A 48 12.12 4.47 -5.52
CA LYS A 48 12.49 3.07 -5.36
C LYS A 48 13.23 2.87 -4.05
N GLN A 49 12.79 1.89 -3.28
CA GLN A 49 13.39 1.54 -2.00
C GLN A 49 13.65 0.06 -1.97
N GLU A 50 14.62 -0.35 -1.14
CA GLU A 50 14.89 -1.74 -0.95
C GLU A 50 13.78 -2.40 -0.12
N ARG A 51 13.61 -3.70 -0.33
CA ARG A 51 12.55 -4.48 0.31
C ARG A 51 12.46 -4.28 1.84
N PRO A 52 13.58 -4.31 2.61
CA PRO A 52 13.47 -4.10 4.06
C PRO A 52 12.88 -2.75 4.45
N VAL A 53 13.18 -1.70 3.68
CA VAL A 53 12.62 -0.36 3.94
C VAL A 53 11.10 -0.38 3.72
N VAL A 54 10.65 -1.01 2.64
CA VAL A 54 9.23 -1.12 2.34
C VAL A 54 8.51 -1.98 3.37
N MET A 55 9.16 -3.06 3.81
CA MET A 55 8.59 -3.91 4.87
C MET A 55 8.40 -3.14 6.18
N LYS A 56 9.34 -2.25 6.51
CA LYS A 56 9.20 -1.44 7.71
C LYS A 56 8.01 -0.49 7.60
N ALA A 57 7.80 0.11 6.43
CA ALA A 57 6.62 0.95 6.19
C ALA A 57 5.33 0.13 6.33
N TRP A 58 5.32 -1.09 5.81
CA TRP A 58 4.20 -2.01 5.96
C TRP A 58 3.90 -2.29 7.43
N GLU A 59 4.94 -2.56 8.22
CA GLU A 59 4.78 -2.82 9.65
C GLU A 59 4.21 -1.61 10.38
N THR A 60 4.57 -0.40 9.95
CA THR A 60 3.99 0.82 10.51
C THR A 60 2.48 0.91 10.26
N LEU A 61 2.04 0.51 9.06
CA LEU A 61 0.61 0.49 8.76
C LEU A 61 -0.13 -0.49 9.68
N ILE A 62 0.50 -1.60 10.03
CA ILE A 62 -0.07 -2.55 10.98
C ILE A 62 -0.15 -1.94 12.38
N GLU A 63 0.92 -1.30 12.82
CA GLU A 63 0.97 -0.66 14.15
C GLU A 63 -0.09 0.42 14.30
N LEU A 64 -0.35 1.17 13.24
CA LEU A 64 -1.36 2.23 13.23
C LEU A 64 -2.78 1.68 13.02
N GLU A 65 -2.90 0.37 12.88
CA GLU A 65 -4.19 -0.30 12.65
C GLU A 65 -4.91 0.16 11.37
N ILE A 66 -4.15 0.69 10.42
CA ILE A 66 -4.68 1.04 9.10
C ILE A 66 -4.97 -0.23 8.32
N ILE A 67 -4.13 -1.25 8.50
CA ILE A 67 -4.38 -2.60 8.03
C ILE A 67 -4.34 -3.54 9.24
N THR A 68 -5.17 -4.57 9.22
CA THR A 68 -5.25 -5.51 10.34
C THR A 68 -5.20 -6.95 9.82
N PRO A 69 -4.52 -7.86 10.56
CA PRO A 69 -4.45 -9.26 10.12
C PRO A 69 -5.83 -9.90 10.14
N VAL A 70 -6.10 -10.70 9.11
CA VAL A 70 -7.32 -11.46 9.00
C VAL A 70 -7.35 -12.56 10.05
N ASP A 71 -6.22 -13.22 10.25
CA ASP A 71 -6.11 -14.40 11.09
C ASP A 71 -4.97 -14.21 12.09
N LYS A 72 -5.31 -14.04 13.34
CA LYS A 72 -4.34 -13.82 14.40
C LYS A 72 -3.78 -15.15 14.90
N GLY A 73 -2.48 -15.19 15.15
CA GLY A 73 -1.85 -16.35 15.77
C GLY A 73 -1.46 -17.47 14.82
N THR A 74 -1.52 -17.24 13.51
CA THR A 74 -1.06 -18.23 12.54
C THR A 74 0.47 -18.21 12.45
N LYS A 75 1.05 -19.35 12.04
CA LYS A 75 2.50 -19.49 11.86
C LYS A 75 2.94 -19.11 10.45
N ILE A 76 2.10 -18.39 9.71
CA ILE A 76 2.42 -17.95 8.36
C ILE A 76 3.47 -16.84 8.43
N GLN A 77 4.43 -16.86 7.52
CA GLN A 77 5.45 -15.82 7.42
C GLN A 77 4.78 -14.47 7.19
N LYS A 78 5.36 -13.42 7.75
CA LYS A 78 4.73 -12.08 7.74
C LYS A 78 4.46 -11.55 6.34
N GLU A 79 5.29 -11.89 5.32
CA GLU A 79 5.12 -11.46 3.95
C GLU A 79 3.85 -12.02 3.30
N PHE A 80 3.40 -13.18 3.77
CA PHE A 80 2.27 -13.91 3.19
C PHE A 80 1.01 -13.81 4.03
N LYS A 81 1.09 -13.18 5.19
CA LYS A 81 -0.06 -13.03 6.08
C LYS A 81 -1.08 -12.09 5.47
N LEU A 82 -2.33 -12.51 5.42
CA LEU A 82 -3.40 -11.70 4.83
C LEU A 82 -3.89 -10.64 5.80
N HIS A 83 -4.21 -9.48 5.25
CA HIS A 83 -4.69 -8.32 6.00
C HIS A 83 -5.91 -7.71 5.32
N ASN A 84 -6.68 -6.96 6.08
CA ASN A 84 -7.78 -6.16 5.59
C ASN A 84 -7.46 -4.67 5.78
N LEU A 85 -7.94 -3.84 4.85
CA LEU A 85 -7.84 -2.39 4.95
C LEU A 85 -8.93 -1.87 5.89
N GLN A 86 -8.55 -1.02 6.85
CA GLN A 86 -9.48 -0.50 7.86
C GLN A 86 -9.84 0.97 7.64
N VAL A 87 -9.40 1.58 6.54
CA VAL A 87 -9.76 2.96 6.21
C VAL A 87 -10.52 2.97 4.89
N PHE A 88 -11.37 3.99 4.72
CA PHE A 88 -12.11 4.15 3.48
C PHE A 88 -11.20 4.69 2.37
N PRO A 89 -11.46 4.32 1.09
CA PRO A 89 -10.68 4.85 -0.03
C PRO A 89 -10.65 6.39 -0.05
N GLU A 90 -11.71 7.05 0.36
CA GLU A 90 -11.76 8.51 0.43
C GLU A 90 -10.72 9.08 1.38
N THR A 91 -10.45 8.37 2.47
CA THR A 91 -9.42 8.77 3.43
C THR A 91 -8.03 8.71 2.79
N ILE A 92 -7.79 7.69 1.98
CA ILE A 92 -6.53 7.57 1.23
C ILE A 92 -6.37 8.72 0.26
N LEU A 93 -7.44 9.06 -0.47
CA LEU A 93 -7.40 10.17 -1.43
C LEU A 93 -7.10 11.50 -0.76
N LYS A 94 -7.60 11.72 0.45
CA LYS A 94 -7.29 12.94 1.21
C LYS A 94 -5.82 13.04 1.57
N ALA A 95 -5.16 11.93 1.81
CA ALA A 95 -3.73 11.91 2.13
C ALA A 95 -2.87 12.31 0.94
N LEU A 96 -3.43 12.38 -0.26
CA LEU A 96 -2.69 12.71 -1.48
C LEU A 96 -2.50 14.19 -1.72
N ASP A 97 -3.05 15.06 -0.88
CA ASP A 97 -2.98 16.51 -1.09
C ASP A 97 -1.55 17.03 -1.13
N GLU A 98 -0.64 16.41 -0.39
CA GLU A 98 0.73 16.88 -0.24
C GLU A 98 1.77 15.97 -0.90
N VAL A 99 1.34 15.03 -1.74
CA VAL A 99 2.28 14.12 -2.41
C VAL A 99 2.65 14.66 -3.79
N PRO A 100 3.80 14.19 -4.35
CA PRO A 100 4.20 14.59 -5.70
C PRO A 100 3.16 14.23 -6.75
N GLN A 101 3.17 14.97 -7.87
CA GLN A 101 2.17 14.83 -8.91
C GLN A 101 2.13 13.42 -9.52
N ASN A 102 3.29 12.79 -9.72
CA ASN A 102 3.30 11.46 -10.31
C ASN A 102 2.66 10.41 -9.38
N VAL A 103 2.73 10.60 -8.07
CA VAL A 103 2.03 9.73 -7.12
C VAL A 103 0.53 9.97 -7.20
N LYS A 104 0.11 11.23 -7.32
CA LYS A 104 -1.31 11.56 -7.49
C LYS A 104 -1.87 10.94 -8.76
N GLU A 105 -1.13 11.01 -9.86
CA GLU A 105 -1.55 10.45 -11.14
C GLU A 105 -1.71 8.93 -11.03
N TRP A 106 -0.77 8.27 -10.38
CA TRP A 106 -0.86 6.84 -10.14
C TRP A 106 -2.10 6.49 -9.30
N ALA A 107 -2.32 7.25 -8.21
CA ALA A 107 -3.43 7.00 -7.30
C ALA A 107 -4.79 7.14 -7.97
N THR A 108 -4.91 8.07 -8.92
CA THR A 108 -6.17 8.33 -9.62
C THR A 108 -6.28 7.58 -10.94
N SER A 109 -5.25 6.83 -11.32
CA SER A 109 -5.24 6.04 -12.55
C SER A 109 -6.25 4.91 -12.46
N SER A 110 -6.98 4.67 -13.56
CA SER A 110 -7.90 3.56 -13.67
C SER A 110 -7.32 2.42 -14.48
N THR A 111 -6.05 2.49 -14.82
CA THR A 111 -5.41 1.46 -15.63
C THR A 111 -5.00 0.28 -14.76
N PHE A 112 -5.46 -0.89 -15.15
CA PHE A 112 -5.10 -2.16 -14.50
C PHE A 112 -4.12 -2.96 -15.33
N ALA A 113 -3.66 -2.38 -16.35
CA ALA A 113 -2.68 -3.02 -17.24
C ALA A 113 -1.28 -2.73 -16.75
#